data_288ea0a495bc0ef2a3d81250fea74431
#
_entry.id   288ea0a495bc0ef2a3d81250fea74431
#
_cell.length_a   1.000
_cell.length_b   1.000
_cell.length_c   1.000
_cell.angle_alpha   90.00
_cell.angle_beta   90.00
_cell.angle_gamma   90.00
#
_symmetry.space_group_name_H-M   'P 1'
#
loop_
_entity.id
_entity.type
_entity.pdbx_description
1 polymer ?
#
loop_
_entity_poly.entity_id
_entity_poly.type
_entity_poly.pdbx_seq_one_letter_code
_entity_poly.pdbx_strand_id
1 'polypeptide(L)'
;MELSKNTKIIVLLFAALLIVCAVLLNGTVAQQSPYKAAVEELSARGYILSEDDLFDVGSFEDTTIAEVLAGQDLTQAIEAGIAGGFPSDVNAAGDIRMLLLTMENKDIITIFLRDGKIELCFVQRLDDSAIRPLS
;
A
#
# COMPACT_ATOMS: atom_id res chain seq x y z
N MET A 1 -1.96 30.64 44.35
CA MET A 1 -1.43 31.11 43.07
C MET A 1 -0.35 30.24 42.52
N GLU A 2 0.64 29.86 43.30
CA GLU A 2 1.64 28.92 42.86
C GLU A 2 1.07 27.55 42.52
N LEU A 3 0.09 27.09 43.25
CA LEU A 3 -0.60 25.81 42.98
C LEU A 3 -1.29 25.84 41.61
N SER A 4 -1.95 26.97 41.28
CA SER A 4 -2.60 27.15 39.99
C SER A 4 -1.60 27.16 38.84
N LYS A 5 -0.44 27.74 39.05
CA LYS A 5 0.64 27.81 38.06
C LYS A 5 1.25 26.43 37.82
N ASN A 6 1.50 25.68 38.87
CA ASN A 6 2.00 24.31 38.77
C ASN A 6 0.97 23.39 38.09
N THR A 7 -0.30 23.57 38.41
CA THR A 7 -1.39 22.79 37.77
C THR A 7 -1.44 23.07 36.28
N LYS A 8 -1.27 24.33 35.85
CA LYS A 8 -1.24 24.66 34.42
C LYS A 8 -0.04 24.04 33.71
N ILE A 9 1.12 24.01 34.34
CA ILE A 9 2.33 23.39 33.78
C ILE A 9 2.10 21.88 33.65
N ILE A 10 1.53 21.23 34.66
CA ILE A 10 1.23 19.81 34.62
C ILE A 10 0.22 19.48 33.51
N VAL A 11 -0.82 20.29 33.37
CA VAL A 11 -1.82 20.11 32.30
C VAL A 11 -1.20 20.28 30.94
N LEU A 12 -0.33 21.27 30.75
CA LEU A 12 0.37 21.50 29.49
C LEU A 12 1.31 20.35 29.15
N LEU A 13 2.05 19.83 30.11
CA LEU A 13 2.92 18.68 29.92
C LEU A 13 2.12 17.43 29.58
N PHE A 14 1.00 17.21 30.24
CA PHE A 14 0.14 16.07 29.98
C PHE A 14 -0.51 16.16 28.60
N ALA A 15 -0.97 17.35 28.20
CA ALA A 15 -1.51 17.57 26.86
C ALA A 15 -0.46 17.36 25.78
N ALA A 16 0.77 17.85 25.98
CA ALA A 16 1.87 17.60 25.06
C ALA A 16 2.19 16.12 24.94
N LEU A 17 2.19 15.38 26.04
CA LEU A 17 2.41 13.94 26.04
C LEU A 17 1.32 13.20 25.27
N LEU A 18 0.06 13.58 25.46
CA LEU A 18 -1.05 13.00 24.72
C LEU A 18 -0.95 13.25 23.21
N ILE A 19 -0.55 14.45 22.82
CA ILE A 19 -0.34 14.79 21.40
C ILE A 19 0.77 13.93 20.80
N VAL A 20 1.89 13.80 21.51
CA VAL A 20 3.01 12.97 21.06
C VAL A 20 2.59 11.52 20.95
N CYS A 21 1.87 10.98 21.93
CA CYS A 21 1.35 9.62 21.88
C CYS A 21 0.38 9.42 20.71
N ALA A 22 -0.52 10.37 20.48
CA ALA A 22 -1.46 10.31 19.35
C ALA A 22 -0.73 10.31 18.00
N VAL A 23 0.28 11.16 17.85
CA VAL A 23 1.10 11.22 16.63
C VAL A 23 1.87 9.92 16.44
N LEU A 24 2.48 9.39 17.49
CA LEU A 24 3.20 8.12 17.43
C LEU A 24 2.27 6.95 17.09
N LEU A 25 1.10 6.89 17.72
CA LEU A 25 0.11 5.85 17.45
C LEU A 25 -0.42 5.94 16.02
N ASN A 26 -0.75 7.12 15.56
CA ASN A 26 -1.21 7.33 14.19
C ASN A 26 -0.11 7.00 13.18
N GLY A 27 1.12 7.42 13.45
CA GLY A 27 2.27 7.08 12.63
C GLY A 27 2.51 5.58 12.60
N THR A 28 2.43 4.91 13.74
CA THR A 28 2.59 3.47 13.84
C THR A 28 1.48 2.73 13.11
N VAL A 29 0.23 3.15 13.28
CA VAL A 29 -0.92 2.56 12.57
C VAL A 29 -0.78 2.76 11.07
N ALA A 30 -0.41 3.95 10.61
CA ALA A 30 -0.18 4.23 9.20
C ALA A 30 0.95 3.37 8.62
N GLN A 31 2.02 3.13 9.39
CA GLN A 31 3.13 2.28 8.98
C GLN A 31 2.77 0.79 9.03
N GLN A 32 1.87 0.40 9.93
CA GLN A 32 1.46 -0.99 10.11
C GLN A 32 0.37 -1.44 9.15
N SER A 33 -0.29 -0.50 8.45
CA SER A 33 -1.31 -0.84 7.47
C SER A 33 -0.78 -0.62 6.05
N PRO A 34 0.01 -1.57 5.52
CA PRO A 34 0.51 -1.47 4.15
C PRO A 34 -0.61 -1.56 3.11
N TYR A 35 -1.78 -2.03 3.53
CA TYR A 35 -2.93 -2.23 2.65
C TYR A 35 -3.74 -0.96 2.40
N LYS A 36 -3.55 0.06 3.21
CA LYS A 36 -4.36 1.28 3.16
C LYS A 36 -4.29 1.95 1.79
N ALA A 37 -3.11 2.12 1.23
CA ALA A 37 -2.94 2.72 -0.09
C ALA A 37 -3.65 1.92 -1.18
N ALA A 38 -3.58 0.59 -1.10
CA ALA A 38 -4.24 -0.29 -2.05
C ALA A 38 -5.76 -0.19 -1.94
N VAL A 39 -6.30 -0.22 -0.73
CA VAL A 39 -7.75 -0.09 -0.51
C VAL A 39 -8.25 1.27 -0.99
N GLU A 40 -7.56 2.35 -0.67
CA GLU A 40 -7.95 3.69 -1.07
C GLU A 40 -7.97 3.85 -2.60
N GLU A 41 -6.93 3.38 -3.28
CA GLU A 41 -6.84 3.48 -4.74
C GLU A 41 -7.91 2.65 -5.43
N LEU A 42 -8.09 1.41 -5.01
CA LEU A 42 -9.10 0.54 -5.61
C LEU A 42 -10.51 1.04 -5.31
N SER A 43 -10.77 1.52 -4.09
CA SER A 43 -12.08 2.09 -3.74
C SER A 43 -12.38 3.35 -4.56
N ALA A 44 -11.38 4.18 -4.80
CA ALA A 44 -11.54 5.37 -5.64
C ALA A 44 -11.91 5.03 -7.09
N ARG A 45 -11.53 3.85 -7.55
CA ARG A 45 -11.85 3.35 -8.90
C ARG A 45 -13.16 2.57 -8.96
N GLY A 46 -13.89 2.46 -7.84
CA GLY A 46 -15.20 1.81 -7.78
C GLY A 46 -15.19 0.36 -7.33
N TYR A 47 -14.03 -0.18 -6.93
CA TYR A 47 -13.98 -1.52 -6.37
C TYR A 47 -14.46 -1.50 -4.92
N ILE A 48 -15.20 -2.53 -4.54
CA ILE A 48 -15.69 -2.70 -3.18
C ILE A 48 -14.81 -3.73 -2.49
N LEU A 49 -14.00 -3.29 -1.54
CA LEU A 49 -13.09 -4.17 -0.81
C LEU A 49 -12.75 -3.60 0.55
N SER A 50 -12.29 -4.48 1.44
CA SER A 50 -11.66 -4.13 2.70
C SER A 50 -10.23 -4.69 2.74
N GLU A 51 -9.46 -4.32 3.75
CA GLU A 51 -8.10 -4.85 3.92
C GLU A 51 -8.09 -6.39 4.01
N ASP A 52 -9.14 -6.98 4.57
CA ASP A 52 -9.25 -8.43 4.71
C ASP A 52 -9.40 -9.17 3.38
N ASP A 53 -9.81 -8.48 2.34
CA ASP A 53 -9.95 -9.07 1.00
C ASP A 53 -8.60 -9.19 0.27
N LEU A 54 -7.57 -8.52 0.77
CA LEU A 54 -6.25 -8.53 0.17
C LEU A 54 -5.43 -9.71 0.71
N PHE A 55 -4.83 -10.46 -0.19
CA PHE A 55 -3.88 -11.50 0.17
C PHE A 55 -2.47 -10.93 0.13
N ASP A 56 -1.77 -10.98 1.26
CA ASP A 56 -0.40 -10.50 1.39
C ASP A 56 0.56 -11.63 1.01
N VAL A 57 1.16 -11.52 -0.17
CA VAL A 57 2.16 -12.50 -0.64
C VAL A 57 3.43 -12.41 0.19
N GLY A 58 3.82 -11.21 0.60
CA GLY A 58 4.98 -10.98 1.42
C GLY A 58 5.65 -9.64 1.17
N SER A 59 6.67 -9.40 1.97
CA SER A 59 7.54 -8.24 1.85
C SER A 59 8.91 -8.71 1.38
N PHE A 60 9.47 -8.02 0.41
CA PHE A 60 10.78 -8.30 -0.16
C PHE A 60 11.69 -7.11 0.07
N GLU A 61 12.78 -7.31 0.80
CA GLU A 61 13.71 -6.23 1.17
C GLU A 61 14.81 -6.07 0.12
N ASP A 62 15.26 -4.84 -0.08
CA ASP A 62 16.39 -4.50 -0.95
C ASP A 62 16.34 -5.16 -2.33
N THR A 63 15.19 -5.11 -2.97
CA THR A 63 14.97 -5.74 -4.25
C THR A 63 14.27 -4.80 -5.23
N THR A 64 13.98 -5.28 -6.42
CA THR A 64 13.21 -4.57 -7.43
C THR A 64 11.98 -5.38 -7.81
N ILE A 65 10.95 -4.71 -8.34
CA ILE A 65 9.77 -5.41 -8.83
C ILE A 65 10.15 -6.36 -9.96
N ALA A 66 11.10 -5.96 -10.81
CA ALA A 66 11.60 -6.81 -11.89
C ALA A 66 12.13 -8.15 -11.36
N GLU A 67 12.86 -8.13 -10.26
CA GLU A 67 13.38 -9.34 -9.61
C GLU A 67 12.26 -10.20 -9.02
N VAL A 68 11.28 -9.55 -8.39
CA VAL A 68 10.14 -10.27 -7.79
C VAL A 68 9.30 -10.95 -8.87
N LEU A 69 9.06 -10.29 -10.00
CA LEU A 69 8.32 -10.86 -11.13
C LEU A 69 9.11 -11.96 -11.85
N ALA A 70 10.43 -11.98 -11.71
CA ALA A 70 11.31 -13.08 -12.14
C ALA A 70 11.07 -13.53 -13.60
N GLY A 71 10.92 -12.58 -14.52
CA GLY A 71 10.79 -12.87 -15.94
C GLY A 71 9.38 -13.20 -16.42
N GLN A 72 8.37 -13.10 -15.56
CA GLN A 72 6.97 -13.25 -15.98
C GLN A 72 6.50 -11.97 -16.66
N ASP A 73 6.29 -12.03 -17.95
CA ASP A 73 5.63 -10.98 -18.78
C ASP A 73 5.86 -9.53 -18.29
N LEU A 74 7.09 -9.23 -17.95
CA LEU A 74 7.46 -7.95 -17.33
C LEU A 74 7.06 -6.76 -18.21
N THR A 75 7.24 -6.86 -19.52
CA THR A 75 6.88 -5.81 -20.47
C THR A 75 5.38 -5.54 -20.44
N GLN A 76 4.57 -6.60 -20.44
CA GLN A 76 3.11 -6.45 -20.37
C GLN A 76 2.66 -5.84 -19.05
N ALA A 77 3.29 -6.23 -17.94
CA ALA A 77 2.99 -5.67 -16.62
C ALA A 77 3.31 -4.18 -16.56
N ILE A 78 4.44 -3.75 -17.12
CA ILE A 78 4.82 -2.34 -17.18
C ILE A 78 3.82 -1.55 -18.03
N GLU A 79 3.50 -2.04 -19.22
CA GLU A 79 2.54 -1.38 -20.10
C GLU A 79 1.16 -1.24 -19.44
N ALA A 80 0.70 -2.30 -18.80
CA ALA A 80 -0.57 -2.29 -18.08
C ALA A 80 -0.54 -1.32 -16.89
N GLY A 81 0.55 -1.30 -16.14
CA GLY A 81 0.73 -0.38 -15.03
C GLY A 81 0.68 1.08 -15.46
N ILE A 82 1.40 1.42 -16.53
CA ILE A 82 1.41 2.78 -17.08
C ILE A 82 0.02 3.16 -17.58
N ALA A 83 -0.63 2.29 -18.33
CA ALA A 83 -1.98 2.53 -18.82
C ALA A 83 -3.01 2.70 -17.69
N GLY A 84 -2.78 2.05 -16.55
CA GLY A 84 -3.59 2.18 -15.35
C GLY A 84 -3.30 3.43 -14.52
N GLY A 85 -2.29 4.20 -14.87
CA GLY A 85 -1.94 5.44 -14.17
C GLY A 85 -0.92 5.27 -13.04
N PHE A 86 -0.16 4.18 -13.03
CA PHE A 86 0.84 3.91 -11.99
C PHE A 86 2.26 4.24 -12.51
N PRO A 87 3.20 4.56 -11.60
CA PRO A 87 4.58 4.89 -11.99
C PRO A 87 5.27 3.79 -12.77
N SER A 88 5.10 2.54 -12.36
CA SER A 88 5.61 1.34 -13.03
C SER A 88 7.14 1.29 -13.17
N ASP A 89 7.86 1.87 -12.20
CA ASP A 89 9.31 1.79 -12.14
C ASP A 89 9.72 0.47 -11.49
N VAL A 90 9.90 -0.55 -12.31
CA VAL A 90 10.20 -1.90 -11.85
C VAL A 90 11.67 -2.12 -11.50
N ASN A 91 12.54 -1.17 -11.84
CA ASN A 91 13.99 -1.27 -11.61
C ASN A 91 14.47 -0.50 -10.39
N ALA A 92 13.61 0.29 -9.76
CA ALA A 92 13.96 1.01 -8.55
C ALA A 92 14.06 0.03 -7.37
N ALA A 93 15.17 0.11 -6.64
CA ALA A 93 15.39 -0.72 -5.46
C ALA A 93 14.63 -0.15 -4.26
N GLY A 94 14.26 -1.02 -3.34
CA GLY A 94 13.58 -0.65 -2.11
C GLY A 94 12.88 -1.84 -1.49
N ASP A 95 12.10 -1.56 -0.45
CA ASP A 95 11.28 -2.58 0.19
C ASP A 95 9.96 -2.68 -0.56
N ILE A 96 9.68 -3.85 -1.07
CA ILE A 96 8.54 -4.12 -1.93
C ILE A 96 7.59 -5.09 -1.23
N ARG A 97 6.31 -4.76 -1.23
CA ARG A 97 5.25 -5.66 -0.77
C ARG A 97 4.33 -5.98 -1.93
N MET A 98 3.99 -7.24 -2.04
CA MET A 98 3.09 -7.73 -3.07
C MET A 98 1.76 -8.15 -2.46
N LEU A 99 0.68 -7.60 -2.98
CA LEU A 99 -0.68 -7.92 -2.56
C LEU A 99 -1.48 -8.44 -3.76
N LEU A 100 -2.41 -9.34 -3.48
CA LEU A 100 -3.32 -9.88 -4.48
C LEU A 100 -4.77 -9.67 -4.04
N LEU A 101 -5.61 -9.27 -4.98
CA LEU A 101 -7.06 -9.23 -4.79
C LEU A 101 -7.71 -10.14 -5.84
N THR A 102 -8.43 -11.16 -5.38
CA THR A 102 -9.19 -12.04 -6.27
C THR A 102 -10.58 -11.47 -6.48
N MET A 103 -10.94 -11.26 -7.74
CA MET A 103 -12.24 -10.76 -8.13
C MET A 103 -13.28 -11.88 -8.18
N GLU A 104 -14.57 -11.52 -8.24
CA GLU A 104 -15.66 -12.50 -8.34
C GLU A 104 -15.55 -13.37 -9.61
N ASN A 105 -15.11 -12.76 -10.72
CA ASN A 105 -14.87 -13.47 -11.98
C ASN A 105 -13.54 -14.26 -11.97
N LYS A 106 -12.85 -14.30 -10.81
CA LYS A 106 -11.58 -14.97 -10.59
C LYS A 106 -10.38 -14.29 -11.26
N ASP A 107 -10.53 -13.15 -11.86
CA ASP A 107 -9.38 -12.33 -12.25
C ASP A 107 -8.63 -11.88 -10.99
N ILE A 108 -7.33 -11.68 -11.11
CA ILE A 108 -6.48 -11.31 -9.97
C ILE A 108 -5.89 -9.93 -10.23
N ILE A 109 -6.10 -9.03 -9.29
CA ILE A 109 -5.41 -7.74 -9.26
C ILE A 109 -4.12 -7.93 -8.48
N THR A 110 -2.99 -7.65 -9.12
CA THR A 110 -1.68 -7.70 -8.49
C THR A 110 -1.23 -6.28 -8.18
N ILE A 111 -0.82 -6.05 -6.95
CA ILE A 111 -0.45 -4.73 -6.44
C ILE A 111 0.95 -4.81 -5.85
N PHE A 112 1.86 -3.98 -6.34
CA PHE A 112 3.19 -3.82 -5.77
C PHE A 112 3.30 -2.47 -5.09
N LEU A 113 3.61 -2.50 -3.80
CA LEU A 113 3.85 -1.30 -3.00
C LEU A 113 5.36 -1.15 -2.77
N ARG A 114 5.86 0.05 -2.96
CA ARG A 114 7.20 0.44 -2.57
C ARG A 114 7.10 1.63 -1.63
N ASP A 115 7.67 1.48 -0.44
CA ASP A 115 7.63 2.50 0.61
C ASP A 115 6.19 2.98 0.92
N GLY A 116 5.25 2.03 0.93
CA GLY A 116 3.84 2.31 1.24
C GLY A 116 3.04 2.94 0.12
N LYS A 117 3.61 3.09 -1.08
CA LYS A 117 2.93 3.66 -2.25
C LYS A 117 2.81 2.62 -3.36
N ILE A 118 1.71 2.66 -4.09
CA ILE A 118 1.51 1.76 -5.22
C ILE A 118 2.46 2.15 -6.34
N GLU A 119 3.38 1.26 -6.66
CA GLU A 119 4.33 1.43 -7.75
C GLU A 119 3.84 0.80 -9.04
N LEU A 120 3.24 -0.39 -8.93
CA LEU A 120 2.74 -1.13 -10.08
C LEU A 120 1.46 -1.84 -9.69
N CYS A 121 0.47 -1.81 -10.58
CA CYS A 121 -0.79 -2.53 -10.39
C CYS A 121 -1.35 -2.93 -11.75
N PHE A 122 -1.79 -4.17 -11.85
CA PHE A 122 -2.37 -4.70 -13.09
C PHE A 122 -3.35 -5.81 -12.77
N VAL A 123 -4.18 -6.15 -13.77
CA VAL A 123 -5.14 -7.24 -13.67
C VAL A 123 -4.64 -8.40 -14.53
N GLN A 124 -4.58 -9.59 -13.95
CA GLN A 124 -4.30 -10.82 -14.68
C GLN A 124 -5.57 -11.64 -14.81
N ARG A 125 -5.96 -11.95 -16.03
CA ARG A 125 -7.15 -12.76 -16.29
C ARG A 125 -6.86 -14.23 -16.06
N LEU A 126 -7.83 -14.90 -15.46
CA LEU A 126 -7.71 -16.34 -15.21
C LEU A 126 -7.73 -17.16 -16.51
N ASP A 127 -8.58 -16.74 -17.47
CA ASP A 127 -8.85 -17.50 -18.68
C ASP A 127 -7.64 -17.66 -19.60
N ASP A 128 -6.98 -16.54 -19.90
CA ASP A 128 -5.90 -16.48 -20.89
C ASP A 128 -4.57 -16.00 -20.31
N SER A 129 -4.52 -15.76 -19.01
CA SER A 129 -3.37 -15.18 -18.30
C SER A 129 -2.94 -13.83 -18.84
N ALA A 130 -3.78 -13.15 -19.62
CA ALA A 130 -3.46 -11.84 -20.17
C ALA A 130 -3.38 -10.79 -19.07
N ILE A 131 -2.37 -9.94 -19.15
CA ILE A 131 -2.19 -8.82 -18.23
C ILE A 131 -2.85 -7.58 -18.85
N ARG A 132 -3.71 -6.95 -18.07
CA ARG A 132 -4.50 -5.77 -18.51
C ARG A 132 -4.36 -4.63 -17.52
N PRO A 133 -4.57 -3.38 -17.97
CA PRO A 133 -4.60 -2.23 -17.08
C PRO A 133 -5.74 -2.32 -16.07
N LEU A 134 -5.49 -1.78 -14.88
CA LEU A 134 -6.55 -1.54 -13.91
C LEU A 134 -7.43 -0.40 -14.43
N SER A 135 -8.71 -0.64 -14.49
CA SER A 135 -9.69 0.36 -14.98
C SER A 135 -10.37 1.13 -13.84
#